data_e099d1a0034f2f707bb41c1d907b2c1f
#
_entry.id   e099d1a0034f2f707bb41c1d907b2c1f
#
_cell.length_a   1.000
_cell.length_b   1.000
_cell.length_c   1.000
_cell.angle_alpha   90.00
_cell.angle_beta   90.00
_cell.angle_gamma   90.00
#
_symmetry.space_group_name_H-M   'P 1'
#
loop_
_entity.id
_entity.type
_entity.pdbx_description
1 polymer ?
#
loop_
_entity_poly.entity_id
_entity_poly.type
_entity_poly.pdbx_seq_one_letter_code
_entity_poly.pdbx_strand_id
1 'polypeptide(L)'
;MNNLSKSKYITFCQCPKALWLKMYKPEEIEIDPLTQARFDAGTEVGNLAKSLFGEYTEATVCKMTADGSQRPDLQAMIAATQKLIADGTDNIAEAAFIYDGCYCAVDLLHKTPQGYAIYEVKSSTDLKELEVYAQDVAYQKYVLTNCGLTITGTYLVNIDNEYVLDGELDVKGFFRINDISEAVANEYIKVPALVKAAKKVLEGGEPKQDLAEYCKKPYACSFWNYCSRNIIPSPSVFNLYRMSFKKALEHMNEGRLSLEEMRQEKLTDLQQLQLECTLGNTSYINKKAIGEFLKKLSYPLYFLDFETEQTVIPKYQGTHPYQQVTFQYSLHYIEHEGGELKHREFLGISGEDPRRALAEQLCKDIPLNVCTTAYNKAFECTRLKELAEAFPDLASHLLNIESHIVDLLDPFRAGYYYMPAMNGSFSIKKVLPALFPDDPELDYHNLSGGVQNGGEAMSIYPQIQFMEPEKQKKARRALLDYCCLDTLAMVKLWEKLREVSEE
;
A
#
# COMPACT_ATOMS: atom_id res chain seq x y z
N MET A 1 26.53 -23.15 1.20
CA MET A 1 26.51 -22.06 2.21
C MET A 1 25.42 -21.08 1.81
N ASN A 2 24.53 -20.69 2.74
CA ASN A 2 23.50 -19.72 2.45
C ASN A 2 24.13 -18.31 2.43
N ASN A 3 24.29 -17.72 1.25
CA ASN A 3 24.80 -16.37 1.13
C ASN A 3 23.92 -15.37 1.88
N LEU A 4 24.54 -14.45 2.61
CA LEU A 4 23.87 -13.29 3.21
C LEU A 4 23.71 -12.23 2.12
N SER A 5 22.51 -12.13 1.55
CA SER A 5 22.20 -11.08 0.57
C SER A 5 21.91 -9.75 1.24
N LYS A 6 21.95 -8.65 0.47
CA LYS A 6 21.54 -7.31 0.85
C LYS A 6 20.18 -7.31 1.60
N SER A 7 19.14 -7.93 1.01
CA SER A 7 17.82 -8.00 1.63
C SER A 7 17.78 -8.81 2.93
N LYS A 8 18.58 -9.88 3.05
CA LYS A 8 18.71 -10.66 4.29
C LYS A 8 19.40 -9.86 5.39
N TYR A 9 20.44 -9.09 5.03
CA TYR A 9 21.13 -8.21 5.96
C TYR A 9 20.18 -7.14 6.52
N ILE A 10 19.40 -6.47 5.68
CA ILE A 10 18.41 -5.48 6.12
C ILE A 10 17.31 -6.12 6.97
N THR A 11 16.84 -7.32 6.61
CA THR A 11 15.89 -8.08 7.46
C THR A 11 16.50 -8.38 8.84
N PHE A 12 17.80 -8.74 8.91
CA PHE A 12 18.50 -8.92 10.19
C PHE A 12 18.59 -7.63 11.00
N CYS A 13 18.92 -6.52 10.37
CA CYS A 13 18.99 -5.20 11.04
C CYS A 13 17.66 -4.81 11.67
N GLN A 14 16.54 -5.10 11.01
CA GLN A 14 15.23 -4.89 11.59
C GLN A 14 14.92 -5.89 12.72
N CYS A 15 15.15 -7.19 12.49
CA CYS A 15 14.85 -8.23 13.47
C CYS A 15 15.64 -9.52 13.19
N PRO A 16 16.52 -9.97 14.10
CA PRO A 16 17.25 -11.22 13.95
C PRO A 16 16.34 -12.45 13.76
N LYS A 17 15.21 -12.49 14.47
CA LYS A 17 14.22 -13.57 14.32
C LYS A 17 13.59 -13.58 12.93
N ALA A 18 13.30 -12.41 12.36
CA ALA A 18 12.74 -12.30 11.00
C ALA A 18 13.71 -12.86 9.95
N LEU A 19 15.03 -12.61 10.09
CA LEU A 19 16.04 -13.24 9.24
C LEU A 19 15.99 -14.77 9.34
N TRP A 20 15.95 -15.29 10.56
CA TRP A 20 15.89 -16.74 10.78
C TRP A 20 14.62 -17.35 10.19
N LEU A 21 13.45 -16.74 10.43
CA LEU A 21 12.17 -17.18 9.89
C LEU A 21 12.17 -17.17 8.36
N LYS A 22 12.71 -16.12 7.75
CA LYS A 22 12.83 -16.01 6.28
C LYS A 22 13.60 -17.17 5.65
N MET A 23 14.53 -17.76 6.40
CA MET A 23 15.37 -18.85 5.91
C MET A 23 14.82 -20.23 6.23
N TYR A 24 14.17 -20.40 7.38
CA TYR A 24 13.78 -21.70 7.90
C TYR A 24 12.28 -21.96 7.98
N LYS A 25 11.46 -20.89 7.85
CA LYS A 25 10.00 -20.95 7.83
C LYS A 25 9.42 -19.98 6.78
N PRO A 26 9.86 -20.08 5.51
CA PRO A 26 9.37 -19.19 4.45
C PRO A 26 7.85 -19.30 4.20
N GLU A 27 7.24 -20.43 4.57
CA GLU A 27 5.79 -20.67 4.51
C GLU A 27 4.99 -19.77 5.46
N GLU A 28 5.61 -19.17 6.47
CA GLU A 28 4.98 -18.24 7.40
C GLU A 28 5.07 -16.76 6.94
N ILE A 29 5.59 -16.53 5.73
CA ILE A 29 5.63 -15.20 5.13
C ILE A 29 4.23 -14.82 4.67
N GLU A 30 3.74 -13.71 5.18
CA GLU A 30 2.52 -13.08 4.70
C GLU A 30 2.85 -11.76 4.01
N ILE A 31 2.49 -11.65 2.74
CA ILE A 31 2.65 -10.44 1.93
C ILE A 31 1.25 -10.01 1.51
N ASP A 32 0.84 -8.83 1.94
CA ASP A 32 -0.43 -8.26 1.51
C ASP A 32 -0.32 -7.71 0.07
N PRO A 33 -1.44 -7.58 -0.66
CA PRO A 33 -1.43 -7.11 -2.06
C PRO A 33 -0.80 -5.72 -2.25
N LEU A 34 -0.93 -4.82 -1.28
CA LEU A 34 -0.32 -3.48 -1.36
C LEU A 34 1.21 -3.56 -1.23
N THR A 35 1.71 -4.46 -0.40
CA THR A 35 3.15 -4.72 -0.30
C THR A 35 3.69 -5.33 -1.59
N GLN A 36 2.95 -6.23 -2.24
CA GLN A 36 3.33 -6.77 -3.55
C GLN A 36 3.36 -5.67 -4.61
N ALA A 37 2.35 -4.82 -4.67
CA ALA A 37 2.31 -3.68 -5.61
C ALA A 37 3.51 -2.72 -5.44
N ARG A 38 3.99 -2.53 -4.19
CA ARG A 38 5.21 -1.74 -3.93
C ARG A 38 6.47 -2.42 -4.47
N PHE A 39 6.57 -3.74 -4.41
CA PHE A 39 7.69 -4.47 -5.00
C PHE A 39 7.69 -4.36 -6.52
N ASP A 40 6.51 -4.45 -7.14
CA ASP A 40 6.35 -4.31 -8.59
C ASP A 40 6.71 -2.88 -9.04
N ALA A 41 6.23 -1.86 -8.33
CA ALA A 41 6.61 -0.46 -8.53
C ALA A 41 8.14 -0.25 -8.37
N GLY A 42 8.76 -0.88 -7.36
CA GLY A 42 10.21 -0.86 -7.18
C GLY A 42 10.97 -1.41 -8.39
N THR A 43 10.48 -2.51 -8.97
CA THR A 43 11.07 -3.10 -10.18
C THR A 43 10.93 -2.17 -11.39
N GLU A 44 9.77 -1.55 -11.58
CA GLU A 44 9.51 -0.60 -12.68
C GLU A 44 10.42 0.62 -12.59
N VAL A 45 10.55 1.22 -11.40
CA VAL A 45 11.43 2.37 -11.13
C VAL A 45 12.90 2.00 -11.30
N GLY A 46 13.32 0.83 -10.80
CA GLY A 46 14.68 0.32 -10.98
C GLY A 46 15.04 0.19 -12.45
N ASN A 47 14.13 -0.36 -13.27
CA ASN A 47 14.35 -0.48 -14.72
C ASN A 47 14.46 0.87 -15.41
N LEU A 48 13.62 1.84 -15.05
CA LEU A 48 13.68 3.19 -15.61
C LEU A 48 15.01 3.89 -15.26
N ALA A 49 15.46 3.75 -14.02
CA ALA A 49 16.68 4.38 -13.52
C ALA A 49 17.95 3.88 -14.21
N LYS A 50 17.97 2.70 -14.84
CA LYS A 50 19.14 2.17 -15.55
C LYS A 50 19.65 3.13 -16.61
N SER A 51 18.75 3.89 -17.26
CA SER A 51 19.08 4.88 -18.29
C SER A 51 19.45 6.27 -17.76
N LEU A 52 19.50 6.47 -16.45
CA LEU A 52 19.70 7.80 -15.81
C LEU A 52 20.99 8.50 -16.28
N PHE A 53 22.07 7.74 -16.49
CA PHE A 53 23.36 8.25 -16.99
C PHE A 53 23.59 7.99 -18.48
N GLY A 54 22.54 7.69 -19.25
CA GLY A 54 22.62 7.37 -20.68
C GLY A 54 22.82 5.87 -20.92
N GLU A 55 23.75 5.50 -21.83
CA GLU A 55 24.00 4.10 -22.14
C GLU A 55 24.55 3.33 -20.90
N TYR A 56 24.03 2.14 -20.71
CA TYR A 56 24.43 1.24 -19.62
C TYR A 56 24.56 -0.21 -20.12
N THR A 57 25.29 -1.00 -19.38
CA THR A 57 25.34 -2.45 -19.61
C THR A 57 24.84 -3.19 -18.38
N GLU A 58 23.89 -4.09 -18.56
CA GLU A 58 23.28 -4.86 -17.47
C GLU A 58 24.09 -6.12 -17.20
N ALA A 59 24.42 -6.37 -15.91
CA ALA A 59 25.13 -7.54 -15.47
C ALA A 59 24.21 -8.73 -15.11
N THR A 60 22.88 -8.56 -15.22
CA THR A 60 21.92 -9.62 -14.92
C THR A 60 22.04 -10.77 -15.89
N VAL A 61 22.25 -11.97 -15.36
CA VAL A 61 22.23 -13.24 -16.09
C VAL A 61 21.22 -14.14 -15.38
N CYS A 62 20.27 -14.67 -16.15
CA CYS A 62 19.25 -15.59 -15.63
C CYS A 62 19.52 -17.02 -16.12
N LYS A 63 19.14 -18.01 -15.29
CA LYS A 63 19.08 -19.42 -15.66
C LYS A 63 17.65 -19.93 -15.52
N MET A 64 17.30 -20.91 -16.36
CA MET A 64 16.06 -21.64 -16.23
C MET A 64 16.15 -22.62 -15.06
N THR A 65 15.14 -22.64 -14.22
CA THR A 65 14.96 -23.63 -13.15
C THR A 65 14.17 -24.84 -13.64
N ALA A 66 14.15 -25.92 -12.87
CA ALA A 66 13.47 -27.16 -13.23
C ALA A 66 11.94 -27.01 -13.40
N ASP A 67 11.35 -26.00 -12.76
CA ASP A 67 9.93 -25.65 -12.88
C ASP A 67 9.62 -24.70 -14.07
N GLY A 68 10.63 -24.39 -14.89
CA GLY A 68 10.50 -23.52 -16.07
C GLY A 68 10.52 -22.01 -15.73
N SER A 69 10.74 -21.62 -14.49
CA SER A 69 10.91 -20.21 -14.11
C SER A 69 12.34 -19.74 -14.39
N GLN A 70 12.49 -18.43 -14.66
CA GLN A 70 13.81 -17.78 -14.75
C GLN A 70 14.24 -17.27 -13.37
N ARG A 71 15.48 -17.54 -12.98
CA ARG A 71 16.07 -16.99 -11.75
C ARG A 71 17.48 -16.46 -12.02
N PRO A 72 17.90 -15.39 -11.30
CA PRO A 72 19.25 -14.86 -11.41
C PRO A 72 20.31 -15.95 -11.14
N ASP A 73 21.29 -16.04 -12.03
CA ASP A 73 22.47 -16.88 -11.82
C ASP A 73 23.59 -16.04 -11.20
N LEU A 74 23.73 -16.11 -9.88
CA LEU A 74 24.67 -15.27 -9.12
C LEU A 74 26.12 -15.42 -9.60
N GLN A 75 26.55 -16.61 -9.96
CA GLN A 75 27.92 -16.83 -10.42
C GLN A 75 28.16 -16.22 -11.80
N ALA A 76 27.19 -16.37 -12.69
CA ALA A 76 27.26 -15.76 -14.01
C ALA A 76 27.20 -14.22 -13.93
N MET A 77 26.36 -13.65 -13.06
CA MET A 77 26.29 -12.22 -12.81
C MET A 77 27.60 -11.65 -12.27
N ILE A 78 28.25 -12.33 -11.32
CA ILE A 78 29.56 -11.93 -10.77
C ILE A 78 30.61 -11.93 -11.90
N ALA A 79 30.68 -13.01 -12.69
CA ALA A 79 31.61 -13.09 -13.82
C ALA A 79 31.37 -12.01 -14.88
N ALA A 80 30.09 -11.73 -15.21
CA ALA A 80 29.72 -10.65 -16.10
C ALA A 80 30.17 -9.28 -15.55
N THR A 81 29.92 -9.00 -14.28
CA THR A 81 30.36 -7.76 -13.61
C THR A 81 31.87 -7.59 -13.67
N GLN A 82 32.63 -8.63 -13.35
CA GLN A 82 34.12 -8.60 -13.41
C GLN A 82 34.63 -8.28 -14.81
N LYS A 83 34.00 -8.87 -15.85
CA LYS A 83 34.34 -8.61 -17.23
C LYS A 83 34.05 -7.14 -17.59
N LEU A 84 32.86 -6.63 -17.27
CA LEU A 84 32.46 -5.25 -17.57
C LEU A 84 33.41 -4.23 -16.90
N ILE A 85 33.81 -4.49 -15.65
CA ILE A 85 34.79 -3.66 -14.94
C ILE A 85 36.14 -3.69 -15.67
N ALA A 86 36.62 -4.89 -16.07
CA ALA A 86 37.88 -5.04 -16.81
C ALA A 86 37.86 -4.38 -18.18
N ASP A 87 36.71 -4.42 -18.86
CA ASP A 87 36.47 -3.76 -20.16
C ASP A 87 36.35 -2.24 -20.02
N GLY A 88 36.27 -1.73 -18.78
CA GLY A 88 36.21 -0.30 -18.48
C GLY A 88 34.85 0.35 -18.69
N THR A 89 33.77 -0.44 -18.63
CA THR A 89 32.38 0.04 -18.79
C THR A 89 32.05 1.14 -17.78
N ASP A 90 31.45 2.24 -18.25
CA ASP A 90 31.19 3.42 -17.41
C ASP A 90 29.97 3.25 -16.52
N ASN A 91 28.90 2.64 -17.02
CA ASN A 91 27.64 2.44 -16.29
C ASN A 91 27.27 0.94 -16.30
N ILE A 92 27.27 0.32 -15.15
CA ILE A 92 26.91 -1.10 -14.99
C ILE A 92 25.64 -1.17 -14.11
N ALA A 93 24.56 -1.71 -14.67
CA ALA A 93 23.34 -1.98 -13.93
C ALA A 93 23.38 -3.39 -13.33
N GLU A 94 22.82 -3.57 -12.12
CA GLU A 94 22.76 -4.83 -11.38
C GLU A 94 24.15 -5.47 -11.17
N ALA A 95 25.16 -4.65 -10.91
CA ALA A 95 26.55 -5.10 -10.71
C ALA A 95 26.67 -5.99 -9.48
N ALA A 96 26.97 -7.27 -9.70
CA ALA A 96 26.95 -8.31 -8.67
C ALA A 96 28.32 -8.60 -8.07
N PHE A 97 28.38 -8.65 -6.73
CA PHE A 97 29.60 -8.90 -5.96
C PHE A 97 29.38 -9.90 -4.84
N ILE A 98 30.45 -10.64 -4.49
CA ILE A 98 30.42 -11.51 -3.34
C ILE A 98 31.76 -11.43 -2.59
N TYR A 99 31.68 -11.27 -1.27
CA TYR A 99 32.85 -11.32 -0.36
C TYR A 99 32.47 -12.06 0.91
N ASP A 100 33.24 -13.07 1.30
CA ASP A 100 33.02 -13.86 2.52
C ASP A 100 31.56 -14.30 2.72
N GLY A 101 30.90 -14.77 1.63
CA GLY A 101 29.52 -15.20 1.65
C GLY A 101 28.49 -14.04 1.76
N CYS A 102 28.95 -12.81 1.76
CA CYS A 102 28.10 -11.61 1.65
C CYS A 102 27.91 -11.26 0.17
N TYR A 103 26.67 -11.18 -0.29
CA TYR A 103 26.29 -10.93 -1.68
C TYR A 103 25.48 -9.64 -1.83
N CYS A 104 25.80 -8.85 -2.84
CA CYS A 104 24.95 -7.76 -3.29
C CYS A 104 24.93 -7.65 -4.82
N ALA A 105 23.85 -7.10 -5.36
CA ALA A 105 23.77 -6.48 -6.67
C ALA A 105 23.52 -4.99 -6.45
N VAL A 106 24.31 -4.16 -7.12
CA VAL A 106 24.22 -2.70 -7.06
C VAL A 106 23.31 -2.24 -8.20
N ASP A 107 22.28 -1.48 -7.89
CA ASP A 107 21.30 -1.04 -8.91
C ASP A 107 22.01 -0.31 -10.06
N LEU A 108 22.86 0.69 -9.74
CA LEU A 108 23.70 1.38 -10.72
C LEU A 108 25.11 1.58 -10.12
N LEU A 109 26.12 1.05 -10.80
CA LEU A 109 27.54 1.26 -10.50
C LEU A 109 28.12 2.17 -11.59
N HIS A 110 28.49 3.39 -11.23
CA HIS A 110 29.03 4.39 -12.16
C HIS A 110 30.53 4.57 -11.95
N LYS A 111 31.31 4.51 -13.04
CA LYS A 111 32.75 4.71 -13.04
C LYS A 111 33.08 6.19 -12.86
N THR A 112 34.01 6.49 -11.99
CA THR A 112 34.55 7.83 -11.74
C THR A 112 36.05 7.86 -12.03
N PRO A 113 36.68 9.03 -12.14
CA PRO A 113 38.14 9.11 -12.37
C PRO A 113 38.98 8.41 -11.30
N GLN A 114 38.48 8.25 -10.04
CA GLN A 114 39.22 7.68 -8.93
C GLN A 114 38.69 6.30 -8.48
N GLY A 115 37.64 5.76 -9.12
CA GLY A 115 37.01 4.49 -8.75
C GLY A 115 35.58 4.37 -9.22
N TYR A 116 34.66 4.07 -8.33
CA TYR A 116 33.26 3.86 -8.63
C TYR A 116 32.34 4.59 -7.63
N ALA A 117 31.19 5.01 -8.08
CA ALA A 117 30.10 5.51 -7.24
C ALA A 117 28.92 4.51 -7.25
N ILE A 118 28.30 4.32 -6.10
CA ILE A 118 27.11 3.49 -5.90
C ILE A 118 25.88 4.40 -5.96
N TYR A 119 24.92 4.05 -6.81
CA TYR A 119 23.58 4.67 -6.85
C TYR A 119 22.55 3.60 -6.53
N GLU A 120 21.95 3.72 -5.36
CA GLU A 120 20.84 2.87 -4.91
C GLU A 120 19.52 3.52 -5.31
N VAL A 121 18.64 2.77 -5.97
CA VAL A 121 17.37 3.26 -6.49
C VAL A 121 16.23 2.85 -5.56
N LYS A 122 15.37 3.80 -5.20
CA LYS A 122 14.19 3.55 -4.39
C LYS A 122 12.96 4.20 -5.03
N SER A 123 11.84 3.48 -5.01
CA SER A 123 10.55 3.99 -5.48
C SER A 123 9.88 4.96 -4.48
N SER A 124 10.55 5.36 -3.40
CA SER A 124 10.06 6.40 -2.48
C SER A 124 10.17 7.80 -3.09
N THR A 125 9.33 8.70 -2.61
CA THR A 125 9.35 10.13 -2.98
C THR A 125 10.02 11.01 -1.93
N ASP A 126 10.48 10.41 -0.81
CA ASP A 126 11.10 11.12 0.30
C ASP A 126 12.25 10.32 0.93
N LEU A 127 12.93 10.95 1.89
CA LEU A 127 14.08 10.39 2.61
C LEU A 127 13.75 9.99 4.07
N LYS A 128 12.47 9.75 4.39
CA LYS A 128 12.07 9.40 5.78
C LYS A 128 12.79 8.16 6.30
N GLU A 129 13.05 7.19 5.44
CA GLU A 129 13.74 5.95 5.79
C GLU A 129 15.25 5.98 5.47
N LEU A 130 15.87 7.19 5.52
CA LEU A 130 17.27 7.39 5.17
C LEU A 130 18.22 6.47 5.93
N GLU A 131 17.96 6.17 7.21
CA GLU A 131 18.78 5.25 8.00
C GLU A 131 18.81 3.86 7.38
N VAL A 132 17.67 3.32 6.95
CA VAL A 132 17.55 2.00 6.32
C VAL A 132 18.24 2.00 4.96
N TYR A 133 18.11 3.06 4.19
CA TYR A 133 18.79 3.19 2.90
C TYR A 133 20.31 3.28 3.07
N ALA A 134 20.76 4.02 4.08
CA ALA A 134 22.17 4.10 4.43
C ALA A 134 22.76 2.74 4.90
N GLN A 135 21.99 1.96 5.67
CA GLN A 135 22.37 0.58 6.04
C GLN A 135 22.52 -0.32 4.82
N ASP A 136 21.58 -0.21 3.87
CA ASP A 136 21.61 -0.97 2.62
C ASP A 136 22.87 -0.67 1.81
N VAL A 137 23.13 0.63 1.54
CA VAL A 137 24.28 1.08 0.76
C VAL A 137 25.62 0.84 1.52
N ALA A 138 25.62 0.95 2.85
CA ALA A 138 26.81 0.63 3.66
C ALA A 138 27.20 -0.84 3.53
N TYR A 139 26.23 -1.75 3.52
CA TYR A 139 26.48 -3.17 3.26
C TYR A 139 27.06 -3.40 1.86
N GLN A 140 26.49 -2.76 0.84
CA GLN A 140 27.01 -2.85 -0.53
C GLN A 140 28.47 -2.32 -0.59
N LYS A 141 28.72 -1.12 -0.05
CA LYS A 141 30.07 -0.53 0.05
C LYS A 141 31.04 -1.47 0.74
N TYR A 142 30.62 -2.14 1.82
CA TYR A 142 31.43 -3.13 2.51
C TYR A 142 31.84 -4.30 1.59
N VAL A 143 30.89 -4.86 0.87
CA VAL A 143 31.16 -5.97 -0.06
C VAL A 143 32.10 -5.50 -1.19
N LEU A 144 31.82 -4.39 -1.85
CA LEU A 144 32.59 -3.88 -2.98
C LEU A 144 34.03 -3.52 -2.58
N THR A 145 34.19 -2.82 -1.45
CA THR A 145 35.51 -2.42 -0.96
C THR A 145 36.38 -3.65 -0.65
N ASN A 146 35.78 -4.69 -0.06
CA ASN A 146 36.49 -5.95 0.20
C ASN A 146 36.74 -6.81 -1.07
N CYS A 147 36.01 -6.52 -2.17
CA CYS A 147 36.32 -7.03 -3.51
C CYS A 147 37.41 -6.22 -4.23
N GLY A 148 38.00 -5.19 -3.59
CA GLY A 148 39.11 -4.40 -4.12
C GLY A 148 38.70 -3.14 -4.88
N LEU A 149 37.43 -2.74 -4.84
CA LEU A 149 36.98 -1.51 -5.51
C LEU A 149 37.13 -0.28 -4.59
N THR A 150 37.57 0.84 -5.18
CA THR A 150 37.54 2.15 -4.51
C THR A 150 36.18 2.78 -4.74
N ILE A 151 35.43 3.02 -3.66
CA ILE A 151 34.11 3.68 -3.71
C ILE A 151 34.28 5.15 -3.37
N THR A 152 34.02 6.00 -4.36
CA THR A 152 34.24 7.46 -4.31
C THR A 152 33.01 8.26 -3.90
N GLY A 153 31.81 7.67 -4.00
CA GLY A 153 30.55 8.31 -3.62
C GLY A 153 29.45 7.29 -3.43
N THR A 154 28.46 7.63 -2.62
CA THR A 154 27.28 6.80 -2.39
C THR A 154 26.01 7.68 -2.43
N TYR A 155 25.13 7.35 -3.36
CA TYR A 155 23.98 8.16 -3.69
C TYR A 155 22.68 7.35 -3.59
N LEU A 156 21.61 8.04 -3.18
CA LEU A 156 20.25 7.54 -3.25
C LEU A 156 19.53 8.22 -4.42
N VAL A 157 18.97 7.43 -5.31
CA VAL A 157 18.11 7.87 -6.40
C VAL A 157 16.67 7.59 -5.99
N ASN A 158 15.87 8.62 -5.82
CA ASN A 158 14.46 8.52 -5.48
C ASN A 158 13.61 9.38 -6.43
N ILE A 159 12.30 9.15 -6.42
CA ILE A 159 11.36 9.83 -7.31
C ILE A 159 11.16 11.28 -6.86
N ASP A 160 11.15 12.22 -7.81
CA ASP A 160 10.71 13.58 -7.56
C ASP A 160 9.17 13.63 -7.49
N ASN A 161 8.64 13.92 -6.30
CA ASN A 161 7.20 14.04 -6.10
C ASN A 161 6.57 15.29 -6.75
N GLU A 162 7.40 16.25 -7.18
CA GLU A 162 6.96 17.45 -7.90
C GLU A 162 6.98 17.27 -9.43
N TYR A 163 7.47 16.11 -9.89
CA TYR A 163 7.48 15.79 -11.31
C TYR A 163 6.05 15.71 -11.85
N VAL A 164 5.81 16.36 -12.97
CA VAL A 164 4.54 16.29 -13.72
C VAL A 164 4.85 15.86 -15.14
N LEU A 165 4.15 14.85 -15.63
CA LEU A 165 4.31 14.38 -17.00
C LEU A 165 3.79 15.42 -17.99
N ASP A 166 4.69 15.99 -18.79
CA ASP A 166 4.40 16.92 -19.89
C ASP A 166 5.17 16.48 -21.16
N GLY A 167 4.47 15.95 -22.14
CA GLY A 167 5.07 15.33 -23.31
C GLY A 167 5.62 13.93 -23.03
N GLU A 168 6.86 13.66 -23.43
CA GLU A 168 7.57 12.41 -23.17
C GLU A 168 8.15 12.39 -21.75
N LEU A 169 8.31 11.19 -21.18
CA LEU A 169 8.87 11.02 -19.85
C LEU A 169 10.34 11.48 -19.83
N ASP A 170 10.63 12.54 -19.10
CA ASP A 170 11.99 12.96 -18.78
C ASP A 170 12.55 12.16 -17.60
N VAL A 171 13.38 11.15 -17.90
CA VAL A 171 14.00 10.29 -16.88
C VAL A 171 14.83 11.09 -15.86
N LYS A 172 15.55 12.12 -16.32
CA LYS A 172 16.41 12.93 -15.43
C LYS A 172 15.59 13.84 -14.52
N GLY A 173 14.52 14.42 -15.06
CA GLY A 173 13.59 15.22 -14.27
C GLY A 173 12.72 14.39 -13.32
N PHE A 174 12.48 13.10 -13.64
CA PHE A 174 11.70 12.20 -12.81
C PHE A 174 12.42 11.78 -11.52
N PHE A 175 13.76 11.79 -11.52
CA PHE A 175 14.56 11.35 -10.37
C PHE A 175 15.27 12.51 -9.67
N ARG A 176 15.37 12.40 -8.34
CA ARG A 176 16.29 13.17 -7.48
C ARG A 176 17.46 12.29 -7.07
N ILE A 177 18.67 12.83 -7.19
CA ILE A 177 19.90 12.18 -6.74
C ILE A 177 20.37 12.88 -5.47
N ASN A 178 20.47 12.11 -4.37
CA ASN A 178 20.88 12.62 -3.07
C ASN A 178 22.22 11.99 -2.66
N ASP A 179 23.18 12.82 -2.30
CA ASP A 179 24.42 12.33 -1.69
C ASP A 179 24.11 11.90 -0.25
N ILE A 180 24.32 10.61 0.02
CA ILE A 180 24.11 10.01 1.34
C ILE A 180 25.44 9.48 1.94
N SER A 181 26.57 9.95 1.43
CA SER A 181 27.90 9.46 1.80
C SER A 181 28.21 9.56 3.30
N GLU A 182 27.74 10.64 3.96
CA GLU A 182 27.90 10.81 5.41
C GLU A 182 27.06 9.78 6.21
N ALA A 183 25.78 9.61 5.84
CA ALA A 183 24.92 8.62 6.48
C ALA A 183 25.46 7.19 6.31
N VAL A 184 25.92 6.87 5.09
CA VAL A 184 26.54 5.59 4.78
C VAL A 184 27.83 5.38 5.57
N ALA A 185 28.68 6.42 5.76
CA ALA A 185 29.90 6.29 6.56
C ALA A 185 29.60 5.95 8.03
N ASN A 186 28.55 6.53 8.60
CA ASN A 186 28.10 6.24 9.96
C ASN A 186 27.62 4.79 10.14
N GLU A 187 26.93 4.23 9.13
CA GLU A 187 26.47 2.84 9.15
C GLU A 187 27.58 1.84 8.79
N TYR A 188 28.51 2.22 7.92
CA TYR A 188 29.59 1.35 7.44
C TYR A 188 30.44 0.77 8.57
N ILE A 189 30.70 1.55 9.61
CA ILE A 189 31.49 1.13 10.78
C ILE A 189 30.82 -0.07 11.49
N LYS A 190 29.49 -0.17 11.44
CA LYS A 190 28.70 -1.22 12.12
C LYS A 190 28.65 -2.53 11.30
N VAL A 191 28.81 -2.44 9.96
CA VAL A 191 28.58 -3.58 9.05
C VAL A 191 29.36 -4.84 9.41
N PRO A 192 30.69 -4.81 9.69
CA PRO A 192 31.42 -6.05 9.98
C PRO A 192 30.86 -6.81 11.19
N ALA A 193 30.49 -6.09 12.26
CA ALA A 193 29.92 -6.69 13.46
C ALA A 193 28.51 -7.26 13.20
N LEU A 194 27.66 -6.52 12.46
CA LEU A 194 26.31 -6.95 12.10
C LEU A 194 26.31 -8.14 11.15
N VAL A 195 27.22 -8.20 10.17
CA VAL A 195 27.42 -9.36 9.29
C VAL A 195 27.79 -10.60 10.09
N LYS A 196 28.75 -10.48 11.03
CA LYS A 196 29.12 -11.58 11.92
C LYS A 196 27.94 -12.07 12.76
N ALA A 197 27.16 -11.17 13.31
CA ALA A 197 25.97 -11.49 14.09
C ALA A 197 24.86 -12.14 13.24
N ALA A 198 24.62 -11.65 12.02
CA ALA A 198 23.66 -12.23 11.10
C ALA A 198 24.02 -13.67 10.69
N LYS A 199 25.31 -13.94 10.39
CA LYS A 199 25.81 -15.30 10.11
C LYS A 199 25.57 -16.22 11.29
N LYS A 200 25.87 -15.77 12.51
CA LYS A 200 25.62 -16.54 13.74
C LYS A 200 24.14 -16.89 13.94
N VAL A 201 23.23 -15.98 13.60
CA VAL A 201 21.79 -16.25 13.65
C VAL A 201 21.38 -17.34 12.66
N LEU A 202 21.98 -17.35 11.46
CA LEU A 202 21.71 -18.36 10.45
C LEU A 202 22.29 -19.75 10.78
N GLU A 203 23.28 -19.84 11.69
CA GLU A 203 23.85 -21.09 12.16
C GLU A 203 23.16 -21.63 13.42
N GLY A 204 22.35 -20.81 14.08
CA GLY A 204 21.68 -21.12 15.33
C GLY A 204 20.22 -21.59 15.18
N GLY A 205 19.58 -21.83 16.32
CA GLY A 205 18.14 -22.04 16.41
C GLY A 205 17.34 -20.75 16.32
N GLU A 206 16.01 -20.88 16.34
CA GLU A 206 15.09 -19.72 16.31
C GLU A 206 15.40 -18.75 17.47
N PRO A 207 15.75 -17.48 17.16
CA PRO A 207 16.04 -16.50 18.19
C PRO A 207 14.81 -16.19 19.03
N LYS A 208 14.99 -16.04 20.34
CA LYS A 208 13.97 -15.45 21.19
C LYS A 208 13.95 -13.95 20.95
N GLN A 209 12.80 -13.42 20.58
CA GLN A 209 12.63 -12.01 20.28
C GLN A 209 11.21 -11.59 20.67
N ASP A 210 11.12 -10.55 21.47
CA ASP A 210 9.83 -10.01 21.91
C ASP A 210 9.17 -9.16 20.82
N LEU A 211 7.85 -8.96 20.92
CA LEU A 211 7.13 -8.02 20.06
C LEU A 211 7.50 -6.59 20.46
N ALA A 212 7.87 -5.76 19.48
CA ALA A 212 8.28 -4.37 19.72
C ALA A 212 8.00 -3.49 18.48
N GLU A 213 8.35 -2.20 18.55
CA GLU A 213 8.10 -1.26 17.47
C GLU A 213 8.73 -1.69 16.13
N TYR A 214 9.87 -2.39 16.15
CA TYR A 214 10.50 -2.94 14.93
C TYR A 214 9.62 -3.96 14.18
N CYS A 215 8.54 -4.48 14.79
CA CYS A 215 7.58 -5.33 14.08
C CYS A 215 6.72 -4.54 13.06
N LYS A 216 6.68 -3.21 13.17
CA LYS A 216 5.92 -2.33 12.28
C LYS A 216 6.78 -1.22 11.66
N LYS A 217 8.00 -1.00 12.16
CA LYS A 217 8.92 0.03 11.68
C LYS A 217 10.31 -0.57 11.42
N PRO A 218 11.03 -0.11 10.39
CA PRO A 218 10.60 0.84 9.35
C PRO A 218 9.48 0.28 8.48
N TYR A 219 9.40 -1.05 8.30
CA TYR A 219 8.38 -1.74 7.51
C TYR A 219 7.61 -2.74 8.36
N ALA A 220 6.34 -2.98 8.00
CA ALA A 220 5.56 -4.05 8.62
C ALA A 220 6.25 -5.40 8.39
N CYS A 221 6.46 -6.16 9.47
CA CYS A 221 7.12 -7.45 9.42
C CYS A 221 6.18 -8.51 8.83
N SER A 222 6.60 -9.19 7.78
CA SER A 222 5.84 -10.29 7.14
C SER A 222 5.60 -11.50 8.05
N PHE A 223 6.23 -11.55 9.23
CA PHE A 223 6.06 -12.61 10.23
C PHE A 223 5.25 -12.16 11.44
N TRP A 224 4.55 -11.02 11.35
CA TRP A 224 3.77 -10.50 12.47
C TRP A 224 2.80 -11.55 13.03
N ASN A 225 2.02 -12.19 12.16
CA ASN A 225 1.01 -13.18 12.59
C ASN A 225 1.65 -14.41 13.22
N TYR A 226 2.79 -14.91 12.68
CA TYR A 226 3.56 -15.98 13.31
C TYR A 226 4.00 -15.64 14.74
N CYS A 227 4.52 -14.44 14.94
CA CYS A 227 5.05 -14.02 16.25
C CYS A 227 3.96 -13.67 17.27
N SER A 228 2.83 -13.12 16.81
CA SER A 228 1.76 -12.58 17.68
C SER A 228 0.65 -13.58 18.00
N ARG A 229 0.37 -14.55 17.13
CA ARG A 229 -0.80 -15.45 17.21
C ARG A 229 -1.00 -16.19 18.54
N ASN A 230 0.10 -16.49 19.26
CA ASN A 230 0.03 -17.19 20.57
C ASN A 230 0.26 -16.24 21.76
N ILE A 231 0.41 -14.94 21.50
CA ILE A 231 0.68 -13.92 22.53
C ILE A 231 -0.51 -12.99 22.66
N ILE A 232 -1.06 -12.52 21.54
CA ILE A 232 -2.11 -11.51 21.51
C ILE A 232 -3.47 -12.19 21.37
N PRO A 233 -4.37 -12.09 22.37
CA PRO A 233 -5.74 -12.57 22.24
C PRO A 233 -6.55 -11.71 21.26
N SER A 234 -7.69 -12.22 20.83
CA SER A 234 -8.62 -11.45 20.01
C SER A 234 -10.03 -11.53 20.63
N PRO A 235 -10.64 -10.39 20.98
CA PRO A 235 -10.10 -9.02 20.90
C PRO A 235 -9.07 -8.68 21.98
N SER A 236 -8.26 -7.67 21.73
CA SER A 236 -7.20 -7.19 22.64
C SER A 236 -7.07 -5.66 22.59
N VAL A 237 -6.14 -5.10 23.37
CA VAL A 237 -5.78 -3.68 23.32
C VAL A 237 -5.40 -3.20 21.90
N PHE A 238 -4.86 -4.08 21.06
CA PHE A 238 -4.52 -3.79 19.65
C PHE A 238 -5.76 -3.57 18.76
N ASN A 239 -6.95 -3.97 19.22
CA ASN A 239 -8.21 -3.79 18.49
C ASN A 239 -8.97 -2.53 18.94
N LEU A 240 -8.50 -1.79 19.95
CA LEU A 240 -9.14 -0.55 20.38
C LEU A 240 -9.02 0.52 19.28
N TYR A 241 -10.13 1.18 18.98
CA TYR A 241 -10.21 2.17 17.92
C TYR A 241 -9.14 3.25 18.05
N ARG A 242 -8.36 3.47 16.98
CA ARG A 242 -7.24 4.41 16.95
C ARG A 242 -6.19 4.22 18.05
N MET A 243 -6.11 3.05 18.67
CA MET A 243 -4.98 2.72 19.53
C MET A 243 -3.71 2.63 18.66
N SER A 244 -2.73 3.47 18.94
CA SER A 244 -1.46 3.39 18.21
C SER A 244 -0.72 2.09 18.57
N PHE A 245 -0.01 1.51 17.61
CA PHE A 245 0.76 0.28 17.85
C PHE A 245 1.74 0.41 19.01
N LYS A 246 2.44 1.56 19.11
CA LYS A 246 3.34 1.87 20.21
C LYS A 246 2.63 1.82 21.55
N LYS A 247 1.47 2.49 21.69
CA LYS A 247 0.71 2.54 22.94
C LYS A 247 0.13 1.16 23.30
N ALA A 248 -0.30 0.37 22.30
CA ALA A 248 -0.72 -1.01 22.53
C ALA A 248 0.42 -1.90 23.05
N LEU A 249 1.64 -1.72 22.54
CA LEU A 249 2.84 -2.40 23.07
C LEU A 249 3.18 -1.96 24.50
N GLU A 250 3.04 -0.69 24.83
CA GLU A 250 3.24 -0.18 26.21
C GLU A 250 2.29 -0.88 27.16
N HIS A 251 0.98 -0.95 26.86
CA HIS A 251 0.01 -1.69 27.64
C HIS A 251 0.34 -3.17 27.75
N MET A 252 0.71 -3.81 26.65
CA MET A 252 1.12 -5.22 26.63
C MET A 252 2.31 -5.47 27.57
N ASN A 253 3.35 -4.62 27.53
CA ASN A 253 4.54 -4.74 28.36
C ASN A 253 4.24 -4.52 29.86
N GLU A 254 3.17 -3.80 30.17
CA GLU A 254 2.68 -3.58 31.53
C GLU A 254 1.67 -4.65 31.98
N GLY A 255 1.48 -5.71 31.16
CA GLY A 255 0.59 -6.83 31.47
C GLY A 255 -0.88 -6.56 31.21
N ARG A 256 -1.21 -5.51 30.45
CA ARG A 256 -2.59 -5.17 30.07
C ARG A 256 -2.79 -5.45 28.58
N LEU A 257 -3.18 -6.65 28.26
CA LEU A 257 -3.31 -7.13 26.89
C LEU A 257 -4.75 -7.38 26.48
N SER A 258 -5.56 -7.97 27.36
CA SER A 258 -6.97 -8.21 27.11
C SER A 258 -7.79 -6.92 27.30
N LEU A 259 -8.99 -6.87 26.72
CA LEU A 259 -9.91 -5.75 26.94
C LEU A 259 -10.36 -5.66 28.41
N GLU A 260 -10.48 -6.79 29.13
CA GLU A 260 -10.85 -6.80 30.55
C GLU A 260 -9.84 -6.04 31.41
N GLU A 261 -8.53 -6.19 31.11
CA GLU A 261 -7.43 -5.49 31.81
C GLU A 261 -7.42 -3.99 31.52
N MET A 262 -8.11 -3.54 30.44
CA MET A 262 -8.20 -2.13 30.07
C MET A 262 -9.30 -1.35 30.82
N ARG A 263 -10.15 -2.00 31.67
CA ARG A 263 -11.27 -1.36 32.34
C ARG A 263 -10.88 -0.19 33.25
N GLN A 264 -9.67 -0.22 33.82
CA GLN A 264 -9.17 0.82 34.73
C GLN A 264 -8.34 1.89 34.04
N GLU A 265 -8.14 1.75 32.70
CA GLU A 265 -7.33 2.67 31.92
C GLU A 265 -8.14 3.88 31.46
N LYS A 266 -7.43 5.00 31.28
CA LYS A 266 -8.03 6.20 30.69
C LYS A 266 -8.18 6.01 29.18
N LEU A 267 -9.38 5.66 28.76
CA LEU A 267 -9.77 5.50 27.37
C LEU A 267 -10.50 6.75 26.85
N THR A 268 -10.57 6.91 25.54
CA THR A 268 -11.49 7.86 24.90
C THR A 268 -12.93 7.34 25.02
N ASP A 269 -13.94 8.21 24.91
CA ASP A 269 -15.35 7.82 25.00
C ASP A 269 -15.71 6.69 24.04
N LEU A 270 -15.16 6.75 22.80
CA LEU A 270 -15.40 5.71 21.79
C LEU A 270 -14.68 4.39 22.12
N GLN A 271 -13.47 4.43 22.68
CA GLN A 271 -12.79 3.23 23.15
C GLN A 271 -13.49 2.62 24.38
N GLN A 272 -14.01 3.46 25.27
CA GLN A 272 -14.81 3.02 26.41
C GLN A 272 -16.10 2.34 25.94
N LEU A 273 -16.82 2.97 25.00
CA LEU A 273 -18.01 2.37 24.38
C LEU A 273 -17.69 1.01 23.75
N GLN A 274 -16.61 0.93 22.97
CA GLN A 274 -16.16 -0.31 22.35
C GLN A 274 -15.88 -1.39 23.40
N LEU A 275 -15.16 -1.04 24.45
CA LEU A 275 -14.82 -1.96 25.55
C LEU A 275 -16.09 -2.49 26.23
N GLU A 276 -17.01 -1.61 26.63
CA GLU A 276 -18.26 -1.97 27.29
C GLU A 276 -19.12 -2.87 26.41
N CYS A 277 -19.31 -2.51 25.15
CA CYS A 277 -20.08 -3.30 24.20
C CYS A 277 -19.45 -4.69 23.97
N THR A 278 -18.13 -4.74 23.81
CA THR A 278 -17.43 -6.00 23.52
C THR A 278 -17.46 -6.93 24.72
N LEU A 279 -17.18 -6.43 25.93
CA LEU A 279 -17.21 -7.24 27.15
C LEU A 279 -18.62 -7.64 27.58
N GLY A 280 -19.61 -6.77 27.34
CA GLY A 280 -21.03 -7.06 27.60
C GLY A 280 -21.70 -7.89 26.52
N ASN A 281 -21.02 -8.10 25.36
CA ASN A 281 -21.60 -8.67 24.15
C ASN A 281 -22.93 -8.01 23.78
N THR A 282 -22.98 -6.66 23.80
CA THR A 282 -24.15 -5.84 23.55
C THR A 282 -23.87 -4.82 22.45
N SER A 283 -24.90 -4.41 21.73
CA SER A 283 -24.83 -3.32 20.78
C SER A 283 -25.23 -2.00 21.43
N TYR A 284 -24.67 -0.90 20.95
CA TYR A 284 -25.06 0.45 21.34
C TYR A 284 -25.65 1.18 20.14
N ILE A 285 -26.84 1.76 20.32
CA ILE A 285 -27.54 2.53 19.28
C ILE A 285 -28.09 3.83 19.89
N ASN A 286 -27.60 4.95 19.42
CA ASN A 286 -28.14 6.27 19.76
C ASN A 286 -29.13 6.71 18.69
N LYS A 287 -30.38 6.24 18.79
CA LYS A 287 -31.47 6.50 17.85
C LYS A 287 -31.66 7.99 17.56
N LYS A 288 -31.62 8.84 18.59
CA LYS A 288 -31.76 10.29 18.44
C LYS A 288 -30.65 10.89 17.57
N ALA A 289 -29.40 10.55 17.85
CA ALA A 289 -28.26 11.07 17.11
C ALA A 289 -28.24 10.57 15.65
N ILE A 290 -28.67 9.31 15.42
CA ILE A 290 -28.85 8.76 14.08
C ILE A 290 -29.96 9.52 13.34
N GLY A 291 -31.10 9.77 13.98
CA GLY A 291 -32.18 10.54 13.38
C GLY A 291 -31.78 11.98 13.03
N GLU A 292 -30.99 12.65 13.87
CA GLU A 292 -30.43 13.97 13.56
C GLU A 292 -29.42 13.94 12.40
N PHE A 293 -28.65 12.87 12.28
CA PHE A 293 -27.77 12.67 11.13
C PHE A 293 -28.60 12.49 9.83
N LEU A 294 -29.63 11.65 9.85
CA LEU A 294 -30.46 11.34 8.69
C LEU A 294 -31.19 12.58 8.14
N LYS A 295 -31.51 13.59 8.97
CA LYS A 295 -32.08 14.87 8.53
C LYS A 295 -31.17 15.69 7.61
N LYS A 296 -29.88 15.36 7.53
CA LYS A 296 -28.95 16.00 6.58
C LYS A 296 -29.11 15.46 5.17
N LEU A 297 -29.78 14.33 5.00
CA LEU A 297 -30.01 13.68 3.72
C LEU A 297 -31.34 14.15 3.13
N SER A 298 -31.34 14.37 1.84
CA SER A 298 -32.53 14.79 1.10
C SER A 298 -32.61 14.09 -0.25
N TYR A 299 -33.82 13.98 -0.77
CA TYR A 299 -34.03 13.46 -2.13
C TYR A 299 -33.95 14.58 -3.19
N PRO A 300 -33.44 14.27 -4.38
CA PRO A 300 -32.85 13.01 -4.83
C PRO A 300 -31.58 12.66 -4.02
N LEU A 301 -31.46 11.39 -3.62
CA LEU A 301 -30.35 10.90 -2.81
C LEU A 301 -29.48 9.96 -3.63
N TYR A 302 -28.20 10.28 -3.72
CA TYR A 302 -27.19 9.55 -4.49
C TYR A 302 -26.17 8.91 -3.58
N PHE A 303 -25.65 7.72 -3.98
CA PHE A 303 -24.60 6.96 -3.29
C PHE A 303 -23.47 6.73 -4.30
N LEU A 304 -22.35 7.41 -4.09
CA LEU A 304 -21.22 7.47 -5.02
C LEU A 304 -19.99 6.78 -4.44
N ASP A 305 -19.34 5.97 -5.27
CA ASP A 305 -18.05 5.38 -4.99
C ASP A 305 -17.15 5.41 -6.21
N PHE A 306 -15.83 5.64 -6.00
CA PHE A 306 -14.83 5.70 -7.05
C PHE A 306 -13.78 4.61 -6.89
N GLU A 307 -13.34 4.06 -8.05
CA GLU A 307 -12.13 3.26 -8.12
C GLU A 307 -11.02 3.99 -8.87
N THR A 308 -9.77 3.80 -8.40
CA THR A 308 -8.60 4.49 -8.94
C THR A 308 -7.49 3.52 -9.28
N GLU A 309 -6.73 3.82 -10.34
CA GLU A 309 -5.38 3.27 -10.51
C GLU A 309 -4.33 4.23 -9.92
N GLN A 310 -3.24 3.66 -9.46
CA GLN A 310 -2.08 4.42 -8.97
C GLN A 310 -0.82 3.84 -9.57
N THR A 311 -0.13 4.63 -10.36
CA THR A 311 1.13 4.21 -10.98
C THR A 311 2.29 5.04 -10.46
N VAL A 312 3.43 4.40 -10.27
CA VAL A 312 4.64 5.07 -9.83
C VAL A 312 5.18 5.99 -10.93
N ILE A 313 5.17 5.52 -12.18
CA ILE A 313 5.51 6.30 -13.37
C ILE A 313 4.20 6.86 -13.93
N PRO A 314 4.02 8.19 -14.01
CA PRO A 314 2.80 8.79 -14.52
C PRO A 314 2.58 8.40 -16.00
N LYS A 315 1.35 8.02 -16.34
CA LYS A 315 0.99 7.55 -17.69
C LYS A 315 0.27 8.61 -18.52
N TYR A 316 -0.45 9.51 -17.85
CA TYR A 316 -1.32 10.48 -18.50
C TYR A 316 -0.76 11.89 -18.36
N GLN A 317 -0.97 12.72 -19.38
CA GLN A 317 -0.50 14.11 -19.35
C GLN A 317 -1.05 14.88 -18.16
N GLY A 318 -0.18 15.68 -17.52
CA GLY A 318 -0.53 16.44 -16.33
C GLY A 318 -0.67 15.61 -15.05
N THR A 319 -0.29 14.32 -15.05
CA THR A 319 -0.27 13.52 -13.81
C THR A 319 1.14 13.47 -13.20
N HIS A 320 1.19 13.21 -11.91
CA HIS A 320 2.42 13.09 -11.13
C HIS A 320 2.61 11.67 -10.56
N PRO A 321 3.81 11.32 -10.08
CA PRO A 321 4.07 10.02 -9.46
C PRO A 321 3.10 9.70 -8.33
N TYR A 322 2.60 8.47 -8.30
CA TYR A 322 1.63 7.99 -7.30
C TYR A 322 0.29 8.74 -7.26
N GLN A 323 -0.03 9.53 -8.27
CA GLN A 323 -1.37 10.11 -8.38
C GLN A 323 -2.41 9.00 -8.53
N GLN A 324 -3.48 9.09 -7.77
CA GLN A 324 -4.63 8.23 -7.96
C GLN A 324 -5.50 8.76 -9.11
N VAL A 325 -5.56 8.02 -10.18
CA VAL A 325 -6.34 8.37 -11.38
C VAL A 325 -7.65 7.60 -11.37
N THR A 326 -8.76 8.31 -11.29
CA THR A 326 -10.10 7.72 -11.26
C THR A 326 -10.44 7.09 -12.61
N PHE A 327 -10.73 5.79 -12.63
CA PHE A 327 -11.08 5.07 -13.84
C PHE A 327 -12.51 4.51 -13.84
N GLN A 328 -13.15 4.46 -12.67
CA GLN A 328 -14.49 3.89 -12.51
C GLN A 328 -15.26 4.63 -11.43
N TYR A 329 -16.58 4.69 -11.59
CA TYR A 329 -17.51 4.94 -10.51
C TYR A 329 -18.71 4.02 -10.58
N SER A 330 -19.35 3.84 -9.43
CA SER A 330 -20.70 3.30 -9.28
C SER A 330 -21.58 4.32 -8.60
N LEU A 331 -22.86 4.35 -8.95
CA LEU A 331 -23.81 5.32 -8.49
C LEU A 331 -25.19 4.69 -8.30
N HIS A 332 -25.60 4.42 -7.06
CA HIS A 332 -26.99 4.15 -6.75
C HIS A 332 -27.71 5.44 -6.44
N TYR A 333 -29.02 5.54 -6.75
CA TYR A 333 -29.79 6.72 -6.42
C TYR A 333 -31.29 6.45 -6.30
N ILE A 334 -31.96 7.32 -5.50
CA ILE A 334 -33.40 7.31 -5.27
C ILE A 334 -33.90 8.73 -5.50
N GLU A 335 -34.86 8.92 -6.43
CA GLU A 335 -35.29 10.25 -6.87
C GLU A 335 -36.20 10.96 -5.85
N HIS A 336 -37.02 10.22 -5.12
CA HIS A 336 -37.93 10.73 -4.12
C HIS A 336 -38.19 9.69 -3.03
N GLU A 337 -38.75 10.08 -1.92
CA GLU A 337 -39.08 9.17 -0.84
C GLU A 337 -39.98 8.04 -1.31
N GLY A 338 -39.63 6.79 -0.99
CA GLY A 338 -40.32 5.59 -1.47
C GLY A 338 -40.12 5.29 -2.96
N GLY A 339 -39.26 6.03 -3.65
CA GLY A 339 -38.92 5.80 -5.05
C GLY A 339 -38.12 4.52 -5.26
N GLU A 340 -38.05 4.06 -6.49
CA GLU A 340 -37.27 2.89 -6.92
C GLU A 340 -35.78 3.19 -6.78
N LEU A 341 -35.02 2.20 -6.32
CA LEU A 341 -33.54 2.23 -6.34
C LEU A 341 -33.06 2.04 -7.78
N LYS A 342 -32.31 3.01 -8.28
CA LYS A 342 -31.73 3.00 -9.63
C LYS A 342 -30.22 2.94 -9.54
N HIS A 343 -29.56 2.46 -10.61
CA HIS A 343 -28.11 2.33 -10.69
C HIS A 343 -27.56 2.85 -12.01
N ARG A 344 -26.41 3.50 -11.94
CA ARG A 344 -25.56 3.90 -13.07
C ARG A 344 -24.11 3.59 -12.75
N GLU A 345 -23.33 3.37 -13.78
CA GLU A 345 -21.91 3.04 -13.63
C GLU A 345 -21.10 3.56 -14.82
N PHE A 346 -19.83 3.80 -14.58
CA PHE A 346 -18.85 4.10 -15.62
C PHE A 346 -17.59 3.28 -15.37
N LEU A 347 -17.00 2.73 -16.42
CA LEU A 347 -15.70 2.07 -16.40
C LEU A 347 -14.90 2.47 -17.63
N GLY A 348 -13.80 3.16 -17.43
CA GLY A 348 -12.88 3.60 -18.47
C GLY A 348 -12.31 2.47 -19.32
N ILE A 349 -11.72 2.83 -20.45
CA ILE A 349 -10.98 1.89 -21.31
C ILE A 349 -9.56 1.80 -20.76
N SER A 350 -9.15 0.58 -20.38
CA SER A 350 -7.77 0.36 -19.91
C SER A 350 -6.77 0.68 -21.03
N GLY A 351 -5.73 1.44 -20.68
CA GLY A 351 -4.72 1.92 -21.64
C GLY A 351 -5.01 3.31 -22.22
N GLU A 352 -6.21 3.86 -22.01
CA GLU A 352 -6.57 5.23 -22.38
C GLU A 352 -6.73 6.10 -21.11
N ASP A 353 -6.59 7.43 -21.24
CA ASP A 353 -6.85 8.35 -20.13
C ASP A 353 -8.37 8.40 -19.84
N PRO A 354 -8.83 7.83 -18.71
CA PRO A 354 -10.25 7.73 -18.44
C PRO A 354 -10.87 9.02 -17.87
N ARG A 355 -10.05 9.96 -17.40
CA ARG A 355 -10.44 11.08 -16.54
C ARG A 355 -11.49 11.98 -17.18
N ARG A 356 -11.28 12.38 -18.45
CA ARG A 356 -12.19 13.29 -19.15
C ARG A 356 -13.54 12.67 -19.39
N ALA A 357 -13.58 11.45 -19.93
CA ALA A 357 -14.83 10.75 -20.24
C ALA A 357 -15.62 10.44 -18.94
N LEU A 358 -14.93 10.05 -17.87
CA LEU A 358 -15.51 9.81 -16.55
C LEU A 358 -16.14 11.09 -16.00
N ALA A 359 -15.43 12.22 -16.02
CA ALA A 359 -15.91 13.49 -15.49
C ALA A 359 -17.15 14.00 -16.25
N GLU A 360 -17.14 13.90 -17.59
CA GLU A 360 -18.30 14.27 -18.42
C GLU A 360 -19.53 13.40 -18.14
N GLN A 361 -19.32 12.08 -17.98
CA GLN A 361 -20.44 11.17 -17.69
C GLN A 361 -20.96 11.40 -16.28
N LEU A 362 -20.10 11.60 -15.29
CA LEU A 362 -20.50 11.88 -13.91
C LEU A 362 -21.35 13.16 -13.81
N CYS A 363 -20.96 14.23 -14.51
CA CYS A 363 -21.74 15.47 -14.58
C CYS A 363 -23.12 15.29 -15.23
N LYS A 364 -23.29 14.30 -16.13
CA LYS A 364 -24.62 13.96 -16.69
C LYS A 364 -25.46 13.13 -15.72
N ASP A 365 -24.80 12.27 -14.92
CA ASP A 365 -25.46 11.30 -14.06
C ASP A 365 -25.86 11.88 -12.71
N ILE A 366 -25.12 12.86 -12.17
CA ILE A 366 -25.43 13.56 -10.93
C ILE A 366 -25.84 15.02 -11.25
N PRO A 367 -27.11 15.38 -11.08
CA PRO A 367 -27.57 16.77 -11.26
C PRO A 367 -26.95 17.74 -10.25
N LEU A 368 -27.03 19.03 -10.52
CA LEU A 368 -26.60 20.07 -9.58
C LEU A 368 -27.52 20.10 -8.33
N ASN A 369 -26.94 20.46 -7.18
CA ASN A 369 -27.62 20.69 -5.92
C ASN A 369 -28.42 19.48 -5.38
N VAL A 370 -27.95 18.27 -5.66
CA VAL A 370 -28.53 17.04 -5.12
C VAL A 370 -27.69 16.50 -3.97
N CYS A 371 -28.34 15.85 -3.02
CA CYS A 371 -27.63 15.20 -1.92
C CYS A 371 -26.92 13.95 -2.42
N THR A 372 -25.60 13.92 -2.26
CA THR A 372 -24.76 12.76 -2.57
C THR A 372 -24.18 12.21 -1.27
N THR A 373 -24.02 10.91 -1.17
CA THR A 373 -23.36 10.25 -0.04
C THR A 373 -22.18 9.45 -0.53
N ALA A 374 -21.16 9.33 0.34
CA ALA A 374 -20.03 8.44 0.17
C ALA A 374 -19.67 7.81 1.52
N TYR A 375 -18.92 6.74 1.53
CA TYR A 375 -18.43 6.14 2.77
C TYR A 375 -16.96 6.49 3.00
N ASN A 376 -16.66 7.36 3.99
CA ASN A 376 -15.37 8.04 4.17
C ASN A 376 -15.08 9.05 3.04
N LYS A 377 -16.00 9.98 2.85
CA LYS A 377 -16.09 10.95 1.74
C LYS A 377 -14.82 11.71 1.36
N ALA A 378 -13.78 11.70 2.23
CA ALA A 378 -12.54 12.42 1.96
C ALA A 378 -11.84 11.94 0.69
N PHE A 379 -12.00 10.67 0.34
CA PHE A 379 -11.45 10.09 -0.88
C PHE A 379 -12.17 10.65 -2.11
N GLU A 380 -13.49 10.55 -2.18
CA GLU A 380 -14.31 11.03 -3.29
C GLU A 380 -14.19 12.54 -3.48
N CYS A 381 -14.19 13.31 -2.38
CA CYS A 381 -13.98 14.75 -2.43
C CYS A 381 -12.62 15.11 -3.05
N THR A 382 -11.58 14.37 -2.73
CA THR A 382 -10.24 14.60 -3.30
C THR A 382 -10.24 14.30 -4.80
N ARG A 383 -10.82 13.17 -5.21
CA ARG A 383 -10.92 12.81 -6.66
C ARG A 383 -11.71 13.84 -7.45
N LEU A 384 -12.82 14.33 -6.91
CA LEU A 384 -13.62 15.37 -7.57
C LEU A 384 -12.85 16.69 -7.74
N LYS A 385 -12.04 17.10 -6.76
CA LYS A 385 -11.17 18.28 -6.85
C LYS A 385 -10.09 18.10 -7.91
N GLU A 386 -9.41 16.96 -7.94
CA GLU A 386 -8.41 16.66 -8.95
C GLU A 386 -9.00 16.65 -10.37
N LEU A 387 -10.19 16.09 -10.54
CA LEU A 387 -10.91 16.17 -11.83
C LEU A 387 -11.30 17.61 -12.19
N ALA A 388 -11.70 18.41 -11.21
CA ALA A 388 -12.04 19.83 -11.43
C ALA A 388 -10.81 20.66 -11.80
N GLU A 389 -9.66 20.39 -11.23
CA GLU A 389 -8.39 21.00 -11.59
C GLU A 389 -7.94 20.60 -13.01
N ALA A 390 -8.07 19.32 -13.34
CA ALA A 390 -7.71 18.80 -14.66
C ALA A 390 -8.64 19.31 -15.79
N PHE A 391 -9.92 19.56 -15.47
CA PHE A 391 -10.94 19.96 -16.46
C PHE A 391 -11.73 21.20 -16.01
N PRO A 392 -11.15 22.41 -16.19
CA PRO A 392 -11.75 23.66 -15.70
C PRO A 392 -13.17 23.96 -16.23
N ASP A 393 -13.51 23.46 -17.43
CA ASP A 393 -14.83 23.59 -18.02
C ASP A 393 -15.92 22.76 -17.31
N LEU A 394 -15.55 21.72 -16.58
CA LEU A 394 -16.42 20.88 -15.75
C LEU A 394 -16.32 21.22 -14.25
N ALA A 395 -15.36 22.06 -13.87
CA ALA A 395 -14.99 22.31 -12.47
C ALA A 395 -16.19 22.76 -11.61
N SER A 396 -17.01 23.69 -12.12
CA SER A 396 -18.17 24.18 -11.38
C SER A 396 -19.15 23.06 -11.01
N HIS A 397 -19.39 22.10 -11.90
CA HIS A 397 -20.27 20.98 -11.65
C HIS A 397 -19.65 19.96 -10.69
N LEU A 398 -18.38 19.59 -10.91
CA LEU A 398 -17.68 18.64 -10.05
C LEU A 398 -17.55 19.13 -8.61
N LEU A 399 -17.23 20.41 -8.41
CA LEU A 399 -17.17 21.05 -7.09
C LEU A 399 -18.56 21.22 -6.46
N ASN A 400 -19.61 21.36 -7.26
CA ASN A 400 -20.97 21.33 -6.74
C ASN A 400 -21.31 19.94 -6.19
N ILE A 401 -20.97 18.85 -6.88
CA ILE A 401 -21.14 17.48 -6.35
C ILE A 401 -20.35 17.34 -5.05
N GLU A 402 -19.06 17.73 -5.04
CA GLU A 402 -18.19 17.63 -3.86
C GLU A 402 -18.79 18.34 -2.63
N SER A 403 -19.32 19.54 -2.80
CA SER A 403 -19.88 20.33 -1.71
C SER A 403 -21.17 19.76 -1.10
N HIS A 404 -21.85 18.88 -1.82
CA HIS A 404 -23.09 18.24 -1.38
C HIS A 404 -22.91 16.80 -0.90
N ILE A 405 -21.65 16.32 -0.72
CA ILE A 405 -21.39 14.98 -0.20
C ILE A 405 -21.54 14.94 1.33
N VAL A 406 -22.41 14.05 1.80
CA VAL A 406 -22.57 13.68 3.21
C VAL A 406 -21.88 12.34 3.48
N ASP A 407 -21.12 12.24 4.57
CA ASP A 407 -20.34 11.03 4.91
C ASP A 407 -21.19 10.03 5.69
N LEU A 408 -21.46 8.87 5.10
CA LEU A 408 -22.19 7.78 5.77
C LEU A 408 -21.35 7.06 6.86
N LEU A 409 -20.05 7.30 6.93
CA LEU A 409 -19.21 6.83 8.02
C LEU A 409 -19.49 7.58 9.34
N ASP A 410 -19.99 8.82 9.27
CA ASP A 410 -20.12 9.70 10.45
C ASP A 410 -20.89 9.07 11.63
N PRO A 411 -22.06 8.40 11.48
CA PRO A 411 -22.76 7.77 12.58
C PRO A 411 -21.94 6.71 13.32
N PHE A 412 -21.16 5.94 12.60
CA PHE A 412 -20.30 4.89 13.15
C PHE A 412 -19.08 5.50 13.82
N ARG A 413 -18.38 6.42 13.14
CA ARG A 413 -17.18 7.10 13.66
C ARG A 413 -17.47 7.97 14.87
N ALA A 414 -18.69 8.50 14.99
CA ALA A 414 -19.15 9.24 16.16
C ALA A 414 -19.66 8.33 17.31
N GLY A 415 -19.66 7.00 17.09
CA GLY A 415 -20.12 6.05 18.08
C GLY A 415 -21.64 6.03 18.28
N TYR A 416 -22.43 6.50 17.31
CA TYR A 416 -23.89 6.43 17.40
C TYR A 416 -24.43 5.03 17.18
N TYR A 417 -23.67 4.20 16.44
CA TYR A 417 -23.96 2.80 16.26
C TYR A 417 -22.67 1.97 16.38
N TYR A 418 -22.61 1.08 17.35
CA TYR A 418 -21.50 0.17 17.54
C TYR A 418 -21.98 -1.25 17.89
N MET A 419 -21.33 -2.26 17.29
CA MET A 419 -21.51 -3.68 17.57
C MET A 419 -20.15 -4.35 17.80
N PRO A 420 -20.04 -5.33 18.73
CA PRO A 420 -18.79 -6.05 19.00
C PRO A 420 -18.15 -6.66 17.74
N ALA A 421 -18.95 -7.15 16.80
CA ALA A 421 -18.48 -7.72 15.52
C ALA A 421 -17.69 -6.73 14.64
N MET A 422 -17.84 -5.42 14.86
CA MET A 422 -17.05 -4.38 14.17
C MET A 422 -15.58 -4.39 14.61
N ASN A 423 -15.27 -4.98 15.75
CA ASN A 423 -13.92 -5.18 16.30
C ASN A 423 -13.04 -3.91 16.25
N GLY A 424 -13.60 -2.75 16.65
CA GLY A 424 -12.90 -1.46 16.70
C GLY A 424 -12.61 -0.83 15.33
N SER A 425 -13.19 -1.33 14.27
CA SER A 425 -13.06 -0.76 12.93
C SER A 425 -14.40 -0.29 12.39
N PHE A 426 -14.41 0.89 11.77
CA PHE A 426 -15.58 1.45 11.09
C PHE A 426 -15.46 1.42 9.57
N SER A 427 -14.52 0.64 9.01
CA SER A 427 -14.51 0.42 7.56
C SER A 427 -15.79 -0.30 7.12
N ILE A 428 -16.29 0.00 5.92
CA ILE A 428 -17.49 -0.64 5.36
C ILE A 428 -17.38 -2.17 5.41
N LYS A 429 -16.19 -2.72 5.14
CA LYS A 429 -15.88 -4.17 5.19
C LYS A 429 -15.92 -4.79 6.60
N LYS A 430 -16.08 -3.99 7.66
CA LYS A 430 -16.31 -4.45 9.03
C LYS A 430 -17.71 -4.12 9.51
N VAL A 431 -18.23 -2.96 9.12
CA VAL A 431 -19.58 -2.52 9.50
C VAL A 431 -20.65 -3.35 8.78
N LEU A 432 -20.52 -3.53 7.48
CA LEU A 432 -21.51 -4.26 6.69
C LEU A 432 -21.74 -5.70 7.18
N PRO A 433 -20.72 -6.57 7.31
CA PRO A 433 -20.95 -7.94 7.81
C PRO A 433 -21.34 -7.98 9.29
N ALA A 434 -21.02 -6.95 10.07
CA ALA A 434 -21.50 -6.86 11.45
C ALA A 434 -23.01 -6.59 11.52
N LEU A 435 -23.57 -5.83 10.59
CA LEU A 435 -24.98 -5.48 10.51
C LEU A 435 -25.82 -6.52 9.72
N PHE A 436 -25.21 -7.18 8.77
CA PHE A 436 -25.83 -8.13 7.85
C PHE A 436 -25.01 -9.44 7.74
N PRO A 437 -24.88 -10.19 8.87
CA PRO A 437 -23.97 -11.35 8.91
C PRO A 437 -24.41 -12.51 8.01
N ASP A 438 -25.70 -12.60 7.72
CA ASP A 438 -26.31 -13.73 6.98
C ASP A 438 -26.77 -13.34 5.58
N ASP A 439 -26.40 -12.15 5.08
CA ASP A 439 -26.80 -11.70 3.73
C ASP A 439 -25.72 -12.02 2.69
N PRO A 440 -25.92 -13.06 1.86
CA PRO A 440 -24.93 -13.48 0.88
C PRO A 440 -24.75 -12.48 -0.28
N GLU A 441 -25.72 -11.58 -0.52
CA GLU A 441 -25.62 -10.56 -1.57
C GLU A 441 -24.66 -9.42 -1.18
N LEU A 442 -24.42 -9.26 0.14
CA LEU A 442 -23.52 -8.24 0.70
C LEU A 442 -22.14 -8.80 1.06
N ASP A 443 -21.85 -10.07 0.75
CA ASP A 443 -20.55 -10.67 1.01
C ASP A 443 -19.64 -10.55 -0.22
N TYR A 444 -18.59 -9.73 -0.09
CA TYR A 444 -17.57 -9.53 -1.13
C TYR A 444 -16.87 -10.82 -1.57
N HIS A 445 -16.82 -11.85 -0.71
CA HIS A 445 -16.22 -13.14 -1.05
C HIS A 445 -17.04 -13.92 -2.09
N ASN A 446 -18.32 -13.59 -2.24
CA ASN A 446 -19.21 -14.20 -3.24
C ASN A 446 -19.09 -13.55 -4.61
N LEU A 447 -18.35 -12.44 -4.74
CA LEU A 447 -18.13 -11.81 -6.04
C LEU A 447 -17.32 -12.71 -6.97
N SER A 448 -17.84 -12.91 -8.17
CA SER A 448 -17.17 -13.69 -9.21
C SER A 448 -16.08 -12.84 -9.88
N GLY A 449 -14.93 -13.46 -10.24
CA GLY A 449 -13.94 -12.79 -11.09
C GLY A 449 -12.68 -12.28 -10.39
N GLY A 450 -12.55 -12.47 -9.06
CA GLY A 450 -11.29 -12.24 -8.34
C GLY A 450 -11.02 -10.80 -7.96
N VAL A 451 -12.06 -9.93 -7.92
CA VAL A 451 -11.99 -8.57 -7.39
C VAL A 451 -12.88 -8.49 -6.15
N GLN A 452 -12.26 -8.38 -4.97
CA GLN A 452 -12.94 -8.36 -3.67
C GLN A 452 -12.51 -7.15 -2.81
N ASN A 453 -11.57 -6.36 -3.31
CA ASN A 453 -11.10 -5.14 -2.65
C ASN A 453 -10.49 -4.16 -3.65
N GLY A 454 -10.40 -2.87 -3.27
CA GLY A 454 -9.87 -1.80 -4.11
C GLY A 454 -8.40 -2.02 -4.56
N GLY A 455 -7.58 -2.73 -3.77
CA GLY A 455 -6.21 -3.08 -4.17
C GLY A 455 -6.17 -4.04 -5.36
N GLU A 456 -7.08 -5.01 -5.40
CA GLU A 456 -7.24 -5.91 -6.53
C GLU A 456 -7.83 -5.17 -7.75
N ALA A 457 -8.79 -4.27 -7.53
CA ALA A 457 -9.33 -3.41 -8.60
C ALA A 457 -8.23 -2.56 -9.23
N MET A 458 -7.41 -1.88 -8.40
CA MET A 458 -6.26 -1.09 -8.83
C MET A 458 -5.24 -1.91 -9.63
N SER A 459 -5.01 -3.15 -9.25
CA SER A 459 -4.03 -4.04 -9.89
C SER A 459 -4.53 -4.62 -11.20
N ILE A 460 -5.82 -4.96 -11.31
CA ILE A 460 -6.38 -5.65 -12.48
C ILE A 460 -6.70 -4.67 -13.63
N TYR A 461 -7.17 -3.46 -13.32
CA TYR A 461 -7.60 -2.50 -14.34
C TYR A 461 -6.52 -2.20 -15.40
N PRO A 462 -5.27 -1.85 -15.05
CA PRO A 462 -4.24 -1.56 -16.04
C PRO A 462 -3.81 -2.79 -16.86
N GLN A 463 -4.08 -4.00 -16.36
CA GLN A 463 -3.74 -5.24 -17.06
C GLN A 463 -4.77 -5.66 -18.13
N ILE A 464 -5.98 -5.12 -18.07
CA ILE A 464 -7.08 -5.52 -18.96
C ILE A 464 -6.69 -5.36 -20.44
N GLN A 465 -6.00 -4.27 -20.79
CA GLN A 465 -5.58 -3.99 -22.18
C GLN A 465 -4.69 -5.10 -22.79
N PHE A 466 -4.02 -5.89 -21.95
CA PHE A 466 -3.10 -6.95 -22.40
C PHE A 466 -3.74 -8.34 -22.37
N MET A 467 -5.00 -8.45 -21.92
CA MET A 467 -5.72 -9.72 -21.80
C MET A 467 -6.37 -10.11 -23.12
N GLU A 468 -6.62 -11.42 -23.29
CA GLU A 468 -7.47 -11.93 -24.34
C GLU A 468 -8.92 -11.43 -24.21
N PRO A 469 -9.68 -11.22 -25.32
CA PRO A 469 -11.00 -10.57 -25.29
C PRO A 469 -12.00 -11.13 -24.27
N GLU A 470 -12.05 -12.45 -24.11
CA GLU A 470 -12.95 -13.09 -23.14
C GLU A 470 -12.52 -12.85 -21.68
N LYS A 471 -11.21 -12.76 -21.43
CA LYS A 471 -10.68 -12.38 -20.11
C LYS A 471 -10.92 -10.91 -19.82
N GLN A 472 -10.78 -10.03 -20.84
CA GLN A 472 -11.10 -8.61 -20.71
C GLN A 472 -12.56 -8.42 -20.25
N LYS A 473 -13.52 -9.09 -20.90
CA LYS A 473 -14.94 -9.01 -20.52
C LYS A 473 -15.18 -9.44 -19.07
N LYS A 474 -14.54 -10.55 -18.66
CA LYS A 474 -14.66 -11.05 -17.28
C LYS A 474 -14.07 -10.08 -16.27
N ALA A 475 -12.88 -9.55 -16.53
CA ALA A 475 -12.23 -8.60 -15.64
C ALA A 475 -13.03 -7.28 -15.54
N ARG A 476 -13.52 -6.74 -16.66
CA ARG A 476 -14.39 -5.57 -16.66
C ARG A 476 -15.68 -5.81 -15.86
N ARG A 477 -16.32 -6.98 -16.03
CA ARG A 477 -17.53 -7.32 -15.26
C ARG A 477 -17.22 -7.43 -13.76
N ALA A 478 -16.11 -8.06 -13.39
CA ALA A 478 -15.70 -8.17 -11.99
C ALA A 478 -15.47 -6.78 -11.32
N LEU A 479 -14.87 -5.82 -12.04
CA LEU A 479 -14.71 -4.45 -11.56
C LEU A 479 -16.06 -3.75 -11.38
N LEU A 480 -16.98 -3.89 -12.34
CA LEU A 480 -18.32 -3.32 -12.25
C LEU A 480 -19.12 -3.91 -11.08
N ASP A 481 -19.10 -5.24 -10.92
CA ASP A 481 -19.78 -5.93 -9.82
C ASP A 481 -19.24 -5.52 -8.46
N TYR A 482 -17.92 -5.35 -8.33
CA TYR A 482 -17.26 -4.93 -7.09
C TYR A 482 -17.69 -3.51 -6.68
N CYS A 483 -17.53 -2.51 -7.56
CA CYS A 483 -17.88 -1.13 -7.26
C CYS A 483 -19.42 -0.95 -7.09
N CYS A 484 -20.24 -1.72 -7.82
CA CYS A 484 -21.69 -1.78 -7.64
C CYS A 484 -22.06 -2.24 -6.22
N LEU A 485 -21.36 -3.25 -5.70
CA LEU A 485 -21.59 -3.72 -4.34
C LEU A 485 -21.20 -2.67 -3.28
N ASP A 486 -20.11 -1.91 -3.48
CA ASP A 486 -19.73 -0.83 -2.55
C ASP A 486 -20.83 0.23 -2.42
N THR A 487 -21.46 0.66 -3.52
CA THR A 487 -22.57 1.60 -3.46
C THR A 487 -23.88 0.97 -2.97
N LEU A 488 -24.15 -0.30 -3.30
CA LEU A 488 -25.29 -1.04 -2.73
C LEU A 488 -25.15 -1.20 -1.21
N ALA A 489 -23.94 -1.49 -0.73
CA ALA A 489 -23.64 -1.55 0.69
C ALA A 489 -23.97 -0.24 1.41
N MET A 490 -23.66 0.92 0.81
CA MET A 490 -24.04 2.22 1.36
C MET A 490 -25.56 2.39 1.44
N VAL A 491 -26.32 1.95 0.43
CA VAL A 491 -27.79 1.95 0.46
C VAL A 491 -28.29 1.12 1.63
N LYS A 492 -27.77 -0.10 1.80
CA LYS A 492 -28.17 -1.00 2.90
C LYS A 492 -27.83 -0.43 4.28
N LEU A 493 -26.68 0.22 4.43
CA LEU A 493 -26.32 0.93 5.65
C LEU A 493 -27.26 2.08 5.96
N TRP A 494 -27.61 2.88 4.95
CA TRP A 494 -28.59 3.96 5.08
C TRP A 494 -29.99 3.42 5.46
N GLU A 495 -30.48 2.37 4.81
CA GLU A 495 -31.74 1.69 5.15
C GLU A 495 -31.73 1.23 6.62
N LYS A 496 -30.63 0.61 7.08
CA LYS A 496 -30.48 0.15 8.45
C LYS A 496 -30.46 1.30 9.47
N LEU A 497 -29.79 2.40 9.16
CA LEU A 497 -29.80 3.60 10.00
C LEU A 497 -31.21 4.20 10.13
N ARG A 498 -32.00 4.19 9.05
CA ARG A 498 -33.42 4.61 9.10
C ARG A 498 -34.22 3.69 9.99
N GLU A 499 -34.18 2.38 9.75
CA GLU A 499 -34.89 1.36 10.55
C GLU A 499 -34.66 1.58 12.05
N VAL A 500 -33.39 1.60 12.49
CA VAL A 500 -33.06 1.71 13.93
C VAL A 500 -33.36 3.07 14.52
N SER A 501 -33.52 4.12 13.73
CA SER A 501 -33.90 5.45 14.23
C SER A 501 -35.41 5.60 14.45
N GLU A 502 -36.23 4.81 13.74
CA GLU A 502 -37.70 4.82 13.81
C GLU A 502 -38.25 3.86 14.88
N GLU A 503 -37.52 2.76 15.20
CA GLU A 503 -37.82 1.84 16.32
C GLU A 503 -37.72 2.55 17.70
#